data_8800dcfb701d8a55b48503cc952136f6
#
_entry.id   8800dcfb701d8a55b48503cc952136f6
#
_cell.length_a   1.000
_cell.length_b   1.000
_cell.length_c   1.000
_cell.angle_alpha   90.00
_cell.angle_beta   90.00
_cell.angle_gamma   90.00
#
_symmetry.space_group_name_H-M   'P 1'
#
loop_
_entity.id
_entity.type
_entity.pdbx_description
1 polymer ?
#
loop_
_entity_poly.entity_id
_entity_poly.type
_entity_poly.pdbx_seq_one_letter_code
_entity_poly.pdbx_strand_id
1 'polypeptide(L)'
;MTLSSHVIGSGSPATFLHGFTQTSHSWLELVEHLPLASTLVDAPGHGESADGQRSLTQIGDDIAAIMPTGCLVGYSMGARMALHTALQHPHKVTSLVLISATAGIRDADERSARKNSDDTLANHIEDVGVTTFIDEWLSQPLFAGLNSATNQRQDRLRNTSRGLADSLRFAGTGTQEPLWDQLRDLTMPVLLLCGTTDTKFHSVALEMA
;
A
#
# COMPACT_ATOMS: atom_id res chain seq x y z
N MET A 1 -8.84 5.25 14.52
CA MET A 1 -7.48 5.82 14.65
C MET A 1 -7.34 6.98 13.67
N THR A 2 -6.54 8.00 13.98
CA THR A 2 -6.25 9.05 12.98
C THR A 2 -4.91 8.72 12.34
N LEU A 3 -4.91 8.50 11.01
CA LEU A 3 -3.69 8.29 10.26
C LEU A 3 -2.94 9.61 10.10
N SER A 4 -1.62 9.55 10.15
CA SER A 4 -0.77 10.69 9.81
C SER A 4 -0.87 10.98 8.31
N SER A 5 -1.09 12.24 7.97
CA SER A 5 -1.17 12.68 6.58
C SER A 5 -0.78 14.16 6.46
N HIS A 6 -0.29 14.52 5.30
CA HIS A 6 0.01 15.92 4.97
C HIS A 6 -0.41 16.23 3.53
N VAL A 7 -0.73 17.50 3.28
CA VAL A 7 -1.20 17.94 1.95
C VAL A 7 -0.11 18.76 1.27
N ILE A 8 0.18 18.42 0.01
CA ILE A 8 1.16 19.12 -0.83
C ILE A 8 0.48 19.57 -2.12
N GLY A 9 0.85 20.77 -2.59
CA GLY A 9 0.32 21.33 -3.82
C GLY A 9 -1.09 21.90 -3.68
N SER A 10 -1.71 22.18 -4.81
CA SER A 10 -3.07 22.72 -4.91
C SER A 10 -3.71 22.25 -6.20
N GLY A 11 -5.04 22.17 -6.24
CA GLY A 11 -5.80 21.69 -7.38
C GLY A 11 -6.83 20.65 -7.00
N SER A 12 -7.12 19.72 -7.90
CA SER A 12 -8.07 18.63 -7.64
C SER A 12 -7.54 17.70 -6.54
N PRO A 13 -8.40 17.25 -5.61
CA PRO A 13 -7.98 16.41 -4.51
C PRO A 13 -7.51 15.02 -4.98
N ALA A 14 -6.37 14.56 -4.46
CA ALA A 14 -5.88 13.20 -4.64
C ALA A 14 -5.25 12.68 -3.35
N THR A 15 -5.49 11.41 -3.03
CA THR A 15 -4.90 10.75 -1.85
C THR A 15 -3.98 9.63 -2.29
N PHE A 16 -2.78 9.55 -1.69
CA PHE A 16 -1.71 8.64 -2.10
C PHE A 16 -1.34 7.69 -0.95
N LEU A 17 -1.34 6.39 -1.25
CA LEU A 17 -1.03 5.30 -0.33
C LEU A 17 0.20 4.54 -0.81
N HIS A 18 1.23 4.50 0.02
CA HIS A 18 2.54 3.91 -0.31
C HIS A 18 2.60 2.38 -0.18
N GLY A 19 3.67 1.77 -0.68
CA GLY A 19 3.97 0.35 -0.54
C GLY A 19 4.60 -0.02 0.81
N PHE A 20 4.68 -1.33 1.07
CA PHE A 20 5.31 -1.85 2.29
C PHE A 20 6.75 -1.34 2.45
N THR A 21 7.15 -1.04 3.66
CA THR A 21 8.39 -0.39 4.08
C THR A 21 8.58 1.08 3.70
N GLN A 22 7.78 1.63 2.79
CA GLN A 22 7.81 3.05 2.44
C GLN A 22 7.06 3.89 3.48
N THR A 23 7.05 5.22 3.29
CA THR A 23 6.20 6.17 4.00
C THR A 23 5.51 7.11 3.00
N SER A 24 4.70 8.04 3.49
CA SER A 24 4.09 9.11 2.70
C SER A 24 5.12 9.90 1.87
N HIS A 25 6.34 10.01 2.38
CA HIS A 25 7.44 10.74 1.72
C HIS A 25 7.89 10.10 0.39
N SER A 26 7.61 8.82 0.17
CA SER A 26 7.95 8.15 -1.11
C SER A 26 7.25 8.76 -2.32
N TRP A 27 6.20 9.53 -2.11
CA TRP A 27 5.43 10.21 -3.16
C TRP A 27 5.90 11.65 -3.45
N LEU A 28 6.75 12.25 -2.62
CA LEU A 28 7.12 13.67 -2.68
C LEU A 28 7.59 14.10 -4.07
N GLU A 29 8.58 13.39 -4.61
CA GLU A 29 9.15 13.70 -5.94
C GLU A 29 8.08 13.65 -7.05
N LEU A 30 7.15 12.70 -6.98
CA LEU A 30 6.09 12.59 -7.98
C LEU A 30 5.09 13.75 -7.86
N VAL A 31 4.59 14.01 -6.66
CA VAL A 31 3.48 14.95 -6.47
C VAL A 31 3.87 16.40 -6.69
N GLU A 32 5.14 16.75 -6.56
CA GLU A 32 5.68 18.08 -6.90
C GLU A 32 5.48 18.43 -8.39
N HIS A 33 5.33 17.43 -9.25
CA HIS A 33 5.11 17.59 -10.69
C HIS A 33 3.63 17.50 -11.10
N LEU A 34 2.72 17.31 -10.15
CA LEU A 34 1.30 17.15 -10.43
C LEU A 34 0.49 18.39 -9.99
N PRO A 35 -0.47 18.86 -10.81
CA PRO A 35 -1.35 19.97 -10.45
C PRO A 35 -2.50 19.50 -9.54
N LEU A 36 -2.17 18.87 -8.41
CA LEU A 36 -3.10 18.24 -7.48
C LEU A 36 -2.90 18.77 -6.06
N ALA A 37 -4.00 18.80 -5.28
CA ALA A 37 -3.92 18.87 -3.83
C ALA A 37 -3.73 17.45 -3.30
N SER A 38 -2.47 17.05 -3.12
CA SER A 38 -2.06 15.67 -2.84
C SER A 38 -2.01 15.40 -1.34
N THR A 39 -2.92 14.59 -0.82
CA THR A 39 -2.90 14.07 0.55
C THR A 39 -2.03 12.82 0.59
N LEU A 40 -0.87 12.91 1.22
CA LEU A 40 0.08 11.81 1.36
C LEU A 40 -0.12 11.16 2.73
N VAL A 41 -0.39 9.87 2.77
CA VAL A 41 -0.79 9.15 3.99
C VAL A 41 0.27 8.15 4.40
N ASP A 42 0.67 8.17 5.67
CA ASP A 42 1.39 7.06 6.27
C ASP A 42 0.40 5.94 6.61
N ALA A 43 0.58 4.78 6.00
CA ALA A 43 -0.24 3.61 6.29
C ALA A 43 -0.06 3.13 7.74
N PRO A 44 -1.04 2.44 8.34
CA PRO A 44 -0.89 1.88 9.70
C PRO A 44 0.40 1.07 9.85
N GLY A 45 1.14 1.32 10.91
CA GLY A 45 2.45 0.71 11.19
C GLY A 45 3.62 1.31 10.42
N HIS A 46 3.40 2.41 9.67
CA HIS A 46 4.45 3.08 8.89
C HIS A 46 4.57 4.57 9.27
N GLY A 47 5.79 5.09 9.15
CA GLY A 47 6.07 6.49 9.38
C GLY A 47 5.55 6.98 10.73
N GLU A 48 4.70 8.01 10.69
CA GLU A 48 4.09 8.60 11.89
C GLU A 48 2.75 7.94 12.29
N SER A 49 2.24 6.97 11.50
CA SER A 49 1.07 6.15 11.82
C SER A 49 1.49 4.87 12.56
N ALA A 50 1.99 5.02 13.79
CA ALA A 50 2.73 4.00 14.53
C ALA A 50 1.92 2.72 14.89
N ASP A 51 0.59 2.79 15.00
CA ASP A 51 -0.25 1.62 15.29
C ASP A 51 -0.53 0.83 14.02
N GLY A 52 0.03 -0.39 13.93
CA GLY A 52 -0.12 -1.28 12.78
C GLY A 52 -1.23 -2.33 12.94
N GLN A 53 -1.89 -2.42 14.09
CA GLN A 53 -2.86 -3.48 14.38
C GLN A 53 -4.25 -3.18 13.79
N ARG A 54 -4.32 -3.09 12.47
CA ARG A 54 -5.52 -2.76 11.70
C ARG A 54 -5.76 -3.77 10.58
N SER A 55 -6.97 -4.31 10.49
CA SER A 55 -7.39 -5.08 9.31
C SER A 55 -7.56 -4.16 8.10
N LEU A 56 -7.50 -4.72 6.90
CA LEU A 56 -7.71 -3.95 5.65
C LEU A 56 -9.07 -3.24 5.61
N THR A 57 -10.12 -3.85 6.19
CA THR A 57 -11.44 -3.21 6.33
C THR A 57 -11.36 -1.97 7.22
N GLN A 58 -10.73 -2.07 8.39
CA GLN A 58 -10.55 -0.93 9.28
C GLN A 58 -9.67 0.17 8.66
N ILE A 59 -8.66 -0.22 7.89
CA ILE A 59 -7.80 0.71 7.16
C ILE A 59 -8.62 1.46 6.11
N GLY A 60 -9.52 0.79 5.40
CA GLY A 60 -10.43 1.43 4.46
C GLY A 60 -11.28 2.52 5.10
N ASP A 61 -11.83 2.25 6.29
CA ASP A 61 -12.59 3.23 7.09
C ASP A 61 -11.71 4.41 7.56
N ASP A 62 -10.50 4.10 8.07
CA ASP A 62 -9.56 5.12 8.55
C ASP A 62 -9.11 6.06 7.39
N ILE A 63 -8.83 5.52 6.20
CA ILE A 63 -8.49 6.30 5.00
C ILE A 63 -9.67 7.17 4.57
N ALA A 64 -10.88 6.60 4.48
CA ALA A 64 -12.08 7.34 4.09
C ALA A 64 -12.40 8.49 5.04
N ALA A 65 -12.06 8.36 6.33
CA ALA A 65 -12.27 9.41 7.32
C ALA A 65 -11.39 10.65 7.11
N ILE A 66 -10.15 10.46 6.59
CA ILE A 66 -9.19 11.56 6.43
C ILE A 66 -9.09 12.09 4.99
N MET A 67 -9.42 11.26 3.98
CA MET A 67 -9.32 11.67 2.59
C MET A 67 -10.43 12.64 2.17
N PRO A 68 -10.12 13.70 1.41
CA PRO A 68 -11.14 14.45 0.70
C PRO A 68 -11.78 13.57 -0.40
N THR A 69 -12.99 13.88 -0.81
CA THR A 69 -13.57 13.23 -2.01
C THR A 69 -12.71 13.57 -3.23
N GLY A 70 -12.16 12.56 -3.90
CA GLY A 70 -11.20 12.77 -4.97
C GLY A 70 -10.60 11.50 -5.54
N CYS A 71 -9.49 11.64 -6.26
CA CYS A 71 -8.72 10.52 -6.77
C CYS A 71 -8.05 9.76 -5.62
N LEU A 72 -8.07 8.43 -5.67
CA LEU A 72 -7.35 7.57 -4.74
C LEU A 72 -6.29 6.77 -5.49
N VAL A 73 -5.04 6.93 -5.08
CA VAL A 73 -3.87 6.29 -5.70
C VAL A 73 -3.21 5.36 -4.68
N GLY A 74 -2.99 4.11 -5.05
CA GLY A 74 -2.30 3.17 -4.18
C GLY A 74 -1.22 2.38 -4.93
N TYR A 75 -0.10 2.14 -4.26
CA TYR A 75 0.98 1.31 -4.75
C TYR A 75 1.15 0.06 -3.90
N SER A 76 1.12 -1.13 -4.52
CA SER A 76 1.39 -2.43 -3.88
C SER A 76 0.51 -2.66 -2.64
N MET A 77 1.06 -2.60 -1.43
CA MET A 77 0.28 -2.63 -0.17
C MET A 77 -0.79 -1.53 -0.15
N GLY A 78 -0.41 -0.29 -0.50
CA GLY A 78 -1.35 0.84 -0.59
C GLY A 78 -2.43 0.65 -1.63
N ALA A 79 -2.16 -0.10 -2.71
CA ALA A 79 -3.18 -0.41 -3.72
C ALA A 79 -4.25 -1.37 -3.17
N ARG A 80 -3.88 -2.33 -2.33
CA ARG A 80 -4.85 -3.19 -1.62
C ARG A 80 -5.72 -2.38 -0.66
N MET A 81 -5.10 -1.46 0.09
CA MET A 81 -5.82 -0.54 0.98
C MET A 81 -6.76 0.37 0.19
N ALA A 82 -6.31 0.93 -0.95
CA ALA A 82 -7.13 1.75 -1.85
C ALA A 82 -8.33 0.97 -2.41
N LEU A 83 -8.13 -0.28 -2.78
CA LEU A 83 -9.21 -1.14 -3.28
C LEU A 83 -10.28 -1.38 -2.20
N HIS A 84 -9.88 -1.69 -0.95
CA HIS A 84 -10.80 -1.81 0.18
C HIS A 84 -11.56 -0.50 0.42
N THR A 85 -10.85 0.63 0.45
CA THR A 85 -11.47 1.96 0.63
C THR A 85 -12.51 2.25 -0.46
N ALA A 86 -12.17 1.98 -1.73
CA ALA A 86 -13.07 2.27 -2.85
C ALA A 86 -14.33 1.39 -2.84
N LEU A 87 -14.22 0.13 -2.43
CA LEU A 87 -15.37 -0.78 -2.30
C LEU A 87 -16.27 -0.41 -1.11
N GLN A 88 -15.69 -0.02 0.03
CA GLN A 88 -16.44 0.32 1.24
C GLN A 88 -17.04 1.75 1.17
N HIS A 89 -16.33 2.68 0.54
CA HIS A 89 -16.69 4.12 0.50
C HIS A 89 -16.66 4.68 -0.93
N PRO A 90 -17.44 4.09 -1.89
CA PRO A 90 -17.39 4.49 -3.29
C PRO A 90 -17.72 5.98 -3.52
N HIS A 91 -18.53 6.59 -2.65
CA HIS A 91 -18.90 8.00 -2.72
C HIS A 91 -17.73 8.96 -2.42
N LYS A 92 -16.62 8.47 -1.83
CA LYS A 92 -15.41 9.25 -1.55
C LYS A 92 -14.41 9.22 -2.70
N VAL A 93 -14.50 8.22 -3.59
CA VAL A 93 -13.50 7.95 -4.63
C VAL A 93 -14.08 8.32 -6.00
N THR A 94 -13.58 9.40 -6.61
CA THR A 94 -14.01 9.84 -7.94
C THR A 94 -13.27 9.12 -9.07
N SER A 95 -12.07 8.63 -8.81
CA SER A 95 -11.26 7.77 -9.68
C SER A 95 -10.26 6.97 -8.83
N LEU A 96 -9.90 5.78 -9.29
CA LEU A 96 -9.03 4.87 -8.57
C LEU A 96 -7.82 4.51 -9.43
N VAL A 97 -6.61 4.69 -8.91
CA VAL A 97 -5.36 4.29 -9.56
C VAL A 97 -4.67 3.23 -8.71
N LEU A 98 -4.52 2.04 -9.27
CA LEU A 98 -3.94 0.88 -8.60
C LEU A 98 -2.64 0.47 -9.28
N ILE A 99 -1.52 0.63 -8.60
CA ILE A 99 -0.18 0.34 -9.12
C ILE A 99 0.32 -0.96 -8.49
N SER A 100 0.60 -1.98 -9.31
CA SER A 100 1.03 -3.33 -8.89
C SER A 100 0.09 -3.93 -7.82
N ALA A 101 -1.21 -3.88 -8.10
CA ALA A 101 -2.29 -4.28 -7.20
C ALA A 101 -2.64 -5.76 -7.32
N THR A 102 -3.35 -6.27 -6.32
CA THR A 102 -4.05 -7.57 -6.37
C THR A 102 -5.38 -7.48 -5.63
N ALA A 103 -6.39 -8.17 -6.15
CA ALA A 103 -7.65 -8.37 -5.46
C ALA A 103 -7.59 -9.49 -4.39
N GLY A 104 -6.40 -9.99 -4.07
CA GLY A 104 -6.18 -11.04 -3.06
C GLY A 104 -5.93 -12.43 -3.65
N ILE A 105 -5.54 -13.35 -2.80
CA ILE A 105 -5.26 -14.75 -3.15
C ILE A 105 -6.57 -15.55 -3.08
N ARG A 106 -7.03 -16.09 -4.22
CA ARG A 106 -8.30 -16.87 -4.27
C ARG A 106 -8.21 -18.20 -3.53
N ASP A 107 -7.14 -18.95 -3.78
CA ASP A 107 -6.95 -20.24 -3.17
C ASP A 107 -6.69 -20.13 -1.66
N ALA A 108 -7.42 -20.89 -0.85
CA ALA A 108 -7.37 -20.80 0.61
C ALA A 108 -6.06 -21.35 1.18
N ASP A 109 -5.50 -22.40 0.57
CA ASP A 109 -4.25 -23.01 1.03
C ASP A 109 -3.06 -22.10 0.69
N GLU A 110 -3.05 -21.51 -0.52
CA GLU A 110 -2.06 -20.49 -0.91
C GLU A 110 -2.15 -19.26 0.00
N ARG A 111 -3.37 -18.80 0.33
CA ARG A 111 -3.58 -17.66 1.23
C ARG A 111 -3.07 -17.96 2.63
N SER A 112 -3.34 -19.18 3.15
CA SER A 112 -2.82 -19.64 4.45
C SER A 112 -1.29 -19.73 4.45
N ALA A 113 -0.69 -20.30 3.40
CA ALA A 113 0.76 -20.37 3.24
C ALA A 113 1.39 -18.97 3.20
N ARG A 114 0.73 -18.02 2.49
CA ARG A 114 1.18 -16.63 2.46
C ARG A 114 1.06 -15.97 3.84
N LYS A 115 0.00 -16.22 4.60
CA LYS A 115 -0.14 -15.71 5.96
C LYS A 115 0.99 -16.18 6.87
N ASN A 116 1.34 -17.48 6.79
CA ASN A 116 2.46 -18.04 7.54
C ASN A 116 3.81 -17.40 7.14
N SER A 117 3.98 -17.10 5.85
CA SER A 117 5.17 -16.39 5.35
C SER A 117 5.23 -14.95 5.85
N ASP A 118 4.08 -14.24 5.85
CA ASP A 118 3.97 -12.88 6.38
C ASP A 118 4.28 -12.85 7.89
N ASP A 119 3.81 -13.84 8.67
CA ASP A 119 4.11 -13.97 10.11
C ASP A 119 5.58 -14.27 10.37
N THR A 120 6.18 -15.15 9.57
CA THR A 120 7.63 -15.47 9.65
C THR A 120 8.46 -14.23 9.37
N LEU A 121 8.10 -13.46 8.33
CA LEU A 121 8.79 -12.21 8.00
C LEU A 121 8.61 -11.16 9.11
N ALA A 122 7.43 -11.07 9.70
CA ALA A 122 7.16 -10.17 10.82
C ALA A 122 8.04 -10.49 12.04
N ASN A 123 8.19 -11.76 12.38
CA ASN A 123 9.08 -12.19 13.47
C ASN A 123 10.54 -11.85 13.14
N HIS A 124 11.00 -12.11 11.91
CA HIS A 124 12.34 -11.75 11.46
C HIS A 124 12.62 -10.25 11.60
N ILE A 125 11.65 -9.39 11.20
CA ILE A 125 11.78 -7.92 11.35
C ILE A 125 12.01 -7.53 12.83
N GLU A 126 11.28 -8.15 13.74
CA GLU A 126 11.42 -7.87 15.18
C GLU A 126 12.76 -8.36 15.73
N ASP A 127 13.25 -9.51 15.25
CA ASP A 127 14.51 -10.12 15.68
C ASP A 127 15.73 -9.33 15.21
N VAL A 128 15.78 -8.91 13.94
CA VAL A 128 16.97 -8.25 13.36
C VAL A 128 16.93 -6.72 13.47
N GLY A 129 15.77 -6.15 13.72
CA GLY A 129 15.58 -4.70 13.77
C GLY A 129 15.41 -4.06 12.40
N VAL A 130 14.82 -2.86 12.41
CA VAL A 130 14.40 -2.16 11.17
C VAL A 130 15.57 -1.89 10.21
N THR A 131 16.74 -1.52 10.73
CA THR A 131 17.91 -1.15 9.90
C THR A 131 18.40 -2.34 9.10
N THR A 132 18.67 -3.46 9.79
CA THR A 132 19.13 -4.70 9.15
C THR A 132 18.08 -5.21 8.16
N PHE A 133 16.83 -5.24 8.58
CA PHE A 133 15.73 -5.68 7.70
C PHE A 133 15.60 -4.84 6.42
N ILE A 134 15.68 -3.52 6.50
CA ILE A 134 15.59 -2.66 5.31
C ILE A 134 16.75 -2.91 4.35
N ASP A 135 17.96 -3.17 4.84
CA ASP A 135 19.11 -3.51 4.01
C ASP A 135 18.91 -4.87 3.31
N GLU A 136 18.43 -5.87 4.02
CA GLU A 136 18.06 -7.18 3.46
C GLU A 136 16.92 -7.06 2.47
N TRP A 137 15.89 -6.27 2.78
CA TRP A 137 14.73 -6.04 1.93
C TRP A 137 15.14 -5.42 0.59
N LEU A 138 15.98 -4.40 0.61
CA LEU A 138 16.46 -3.70 -0.59
C LEU A 138 17.47 -4.52 -1.40
N SER A 139 18.08 -5.55 -0.81
CA SER A 139 18.98 -6.48 -1.52
C SER A 139 18.27 -7.52 -2.38
N GLN A 140 16.94 -7.63 -2.26
CA GLN A 140 16.17 -8.62 -3.01
C GLN A 140 16.17 -8.31 -4.53
N PRO A 141 16.09 -9.34 -5.40
CA PRO A 141 16.07 -9.17 -6.85
C PRO A 141 14.98 -8.20 -7.36
N LEU A 142 13.87 -8.09 -6.62
CA LEU A 142 12.79 -7.14 -6.92
C LEU A 142 13.29 -5.68 -7.00
N PHE A 143 14.32 -5.34 -6.24
CA PHE A 143 14.87 -3.98 -6.17
C PHE A 143 16.19 -3.80 -6.93
N ALA A 144 16.63 -4.81 -7.70
CA ALA A 144 17.90 -4.76 -8.43
C ALA A 144 18.01 -3.60 -9.44
N GLY A 145 16.88 -3.07 -9.88
CA GLY A 145 16.82 -1.89 -10.75
C GLY A 145 16.96 -0.54 -10.03
N LEU A 146 16.93 -0.53 -8.68
CA LEU A 146 17.05 0.70 -7.89
C LEU A 146 18.51 0.93 -7.49
N ASN A 147 18.92 2.18 -7.48
CA ASN A 147 20.22 2.62 -6.95
C ASN A 147 20.05 3.34 -5.59
N SER A 148 21.14 3.78 -5.00
CA SER A 148 21.13 4.45 -3.68
C SER A 148 20.32 5.76 -3.64
N ALA A 149 20.10 6.41 -4.78
CA ALA A 149 19.29 7.62 -4.86
C ALA A 149 17.78 7.29 -4.98
N THR A 150 17.43 6.17 -5.62
CA THR A 150 16.04 5.81 -5.93
C THR A 150 15.44 4.76 -5.01
N ASN A 151 16.24 4.06 -4.18
CA ASN A 151 15.76 3.02 -3.28
C ASN A 151 15.06 3.55 -2.02
N GLN A 152 15.15 4.87 -1.78
CA GLN A 152 14.50 5.57 -0.65
C GLN A 152 14.85 4.97 0.72
N ARG A 153 16.06 4.44 0.90
CA ARG A 153 16.49 3.77 2.14
C ARG A 153 16.26 4.65 3.39
N GLN A 154 16.61 5.93 3.32
CA GLN A 154 16.47 6.84 4.46
C GLN A 154 15.00 7.06 4.86
N ASP A 155 14.10 7.12 3.88
CA ASP A 155 12.67 7.17 4.15
C ASP A 155 12.18 5.89 4.83
N ARG A 156 12.58 4.73 4.33
CA ARG A 156 12.20 3.43 4.90
C ARG A 156 12.66 3.24 6.35
N LEU A 157 13.78 3.84 6.75
CA LEU A 157 14.29 3.82 8.11
C LEU A 157 13.48 4.67 9.11
N ARG A 158 12.48 5.42 8.65
CA ARG A 158 11.52 6.12 9.53
C ARG A 158 10.51 5.16 10.16
N ASN A 159 10.41 3.94 9.67
CA ASN A 159 9.56 2.90 10.22
C ASN A 159 10.14 2.30 11.49
N THR A 160 9.29 1.60 12.24
CA THR A 160 9.71 0.78 13.39
C THR A 160 9.56 -0.70 13.08
N SER A 161 10.38 -1.56 13.71
CA SER A 161 10.27 -3.01 13.55
C SER A 161 8.86 -3.51 13.90
N ARG A 162 8.31 -3.04 15.03
CA ARG A 162 6.97 -3.40 15.46
C ARG A 162 5.89 -2.96 14.47
N GLY A 163 5.96 -1.73 13.99
CA GLY A 163 4.98 -1.20 13.03
C GLY A 163 4.94 -2.02 11.74
N LEU A 164 6.11 -2.32 11.16
CA LEU A 164 6.23 -3.16 9.96
C LEU A 164 5.72 -4.59 10.21
N ALA A 165 6.09 -5.19 11.36
CA ALA A 165 5.64 -6.53 11.74
C ALA A 165 4.11 -6.59 11.92
N ASP A 166 3.53 -5.64 12.64
CA ASP A 166 2.09 -5.54 12.83
C ASP A 166 1.36 -5.34 11.49
N SER A 167 1.89 -4.50 10.59
CA SER A 167 1.31 -4.31 9.25
C SER A 167 1.24 -5.63 8.45
N LEU A 168 2.26 -6.49 8.54
CA LEU A 168 2.25 -7.81 7.91
C LEU A 168 1.22 -8.75 8.57
N ARG A 169 1.16 -8.77 9.90
CA ARG A 169 0.28 -9.67 10.66
C ARG A 169 -1.20 -9.36 10.46
N PHE A 170 -1.56 -8.05 10.38
CA PHE A 170 -2.95 -7.59 10.38
C PHE A 170 -3.46 -7.17 8.99
N ALA A 171 -2.57 -6.71 8.09
CA ALA A 171 -2.90 -6.24 6.76
C ALA A 171 -2.01 -6.85 5.65
N GLY A 172 -1.32 -7.95 5.94
CA GLY A 172 -0.53 -8.71 4.96
C GLY A 172 -1.40 -9.26 3.83
N THR A 173 -0.77 -9.70 2.74
CA THR A 173 -1.53 -10.27 1.60
C THR A 173 -2.24 -11.58 1.99
N GLY A 174 -1.67 -12.33 2.94
CA GLY A 174 -2.27 -13.57 3.44
C GLY A 174 -3.49 -13.37 4.33
N THR A 175 -3.71 -12.16 4.88
CA THR A 175 -4.91 -11.82 5.67
C THR A 175 -6.04 -11.23 4.84
N GLN A 176 -5.76 -10.87 3.58
CA GLN A 176 -6.75 -10.26 2.71
C GLN A 176 -7.75 -11.30 2.22
N GLU A 177 -9.04 -11.10 2.53
CA GLU A 177 -10.10 -11.84 1.85
C GLU A 177 -10.13 -11.47 0.36
N PRO A 178 -10.36 -12.46 -0.53
CA PRO A 178 -10.41 -12.20 -1.97
C PRO A 178 -11.54 -11.25 -2.35
N LEU A 179 -11.22 -10.22 -3.13
CA LEU A 179 -12.18 -9.18 -3.57
C LEU A 179 -12.58 -9.32 -5.04
N TRP A 180 -12.20 -10.42 -5.70
CA TRP A 180 -12.41 -10.62 -7.14
C TRP A 180 -13.85 -10.46 -7.59
N ASP A 181 -14.80 -11.01 -6.85
CA ASP A 181 -16.22 -10.93 -7.16
C ASP A 181 -16.81 -9.54 -6.90
N GLN A 182 -16.12 -8.74 -6.09
CA GLN A 182 -16.53 -7.38 -5.74
C GLN A 182 -15.97 -6.32 -6.70
N LEU A 183 -15.01 -6.67 -7.58
CA LEU A 183 -14.43 -5.69 -8.54
C LEU A 183 -15.49 -5.06 -9.43
N ARG A 184 -16.53 -5.80 -9.79
CA ARG A 184 -17.69 -5.31 -10.56
C ARG A 184 -18.52 -4.25 -9.83
N ASP A 185 -18.36 -4.11 -8.52
CA ASP A 185 -19.09 -3.14 -7.70
C ASP A 185 -18.38 -1.77 -7.65
N LEU A 186 -17.20 -1.67 -8.25
CA LEU A 186 -16.48 -0.41 -8.41
C LEU A 186 -17.23 0.48 -9.42
N THR A 187 -17.72 1.62 -8.96
CA THR A 187 -18.55 2.53 -9.77
C THR A 187 -17.78 3.68 -10.41
N MET A 188 -16.52 3.90 -9.97
CA MET A 188 -15.64 4.93 -10.47
C MET A 188 -14.74 4.40 -11.59
N PRO A 189 -14.18 5.28 -12.46
CA PRO A 189 -13.10 4.90 -13.38
C PRO A 189 -11.90 4.33 -12.61
N VAL A 190 -11.36 3.19 -13.09
CA VAL A 190 -10.19 2.50 -12.52
C VAL A 190 -9.07 2.45 -13.53
N LEU A 191 -7.86 2.86 -13.12
CA LEU A 191 -6.62 2.70 -13.87
C LEU A 191 -5.73 1.67 -13.18
N LEU A 192 -5.38 0.60 -13.89
CA LEU A 192 -4.42 -0.41 -13.43
C LEU A 192 -3.07 -0.14 -14.07
N LEU A 193 -2.02 -0.04 -13.26
CA LEU A 193 -0.64 0.17 -13.70
C LEU A 193 0.27 -0.94 -13.15
N CYS A 194 1.22 -1.39 -13.96
CA CYS A 194 2.30 -2.29 -13.54
C CYS A 194 3.57 -2.01 -14.32
N GLY A 195 4.72 -2.44 -13.80
CA GLY A 195 5.99 -2.36 -14.52
C GLY A 195 5.98 -3.26 -15.74
N THR A 196 6.59 -2.84 -16.84
CA THR A 196 6.66 -3.60 -18.11
C THR A 196 7.40 -4.94 -17.96
N THR A 197 8.29 -5.05 -16.99
CA THR A 197 9.06 -6.28 -16.68
C THR A 197 8.46 -7.10 -15.55
N ASP A 198 7.41 -6.61 -14.89
CA ASP A 198 6.72 -7.28 -13.81
C ASP A 198 5.61 -8.20 -14.36
N THR A 199 6.03 -9.37 -14.83
CA THR A 199 5.11 -10.35 -15.45
C THR A 199 4.01 -10.81 -14.51
N LYS A 200 4.30 -10.89 -13.20
CA LYS A 200 3.31 -11.28 -12.19
C LYS A 200 2.18 -10.26 -12.10
N PHE A 201 2.50 -9.01 -11.81
CA PHE A 201 1.45 -7.98 -11.65
C PHE A 201 0.83 -7.58 -12.99
N HIS A 202 1.52 -7.79 -14.11
CA HIS A 202 0.91 -7.66 -15.43
C HIS A 202 -0.24 -8.68 -15.62
N SER A 203 0.00 -9.97 -15.31
CA SER A 203 -1.05 -11.00 -15.40
C SER A 203 -2.20 -10.71 -14.44
N VAL A 204 -1.91 -10.31 -13.20
CA VAL A 204 -2.93 -9.96 -12.22
C VAL A 204 -3.76 -8.74 -12.68
N ALA A 205 -3.13 -7.72 -13.26
CA ALA A 205 -3.85 -6.55 -13.76
C ALA A 205 -4.80 -6.90 -14.91
N LEU A 206 -4.40 -7.80 -15.81
CA LEU A 206 -5.29 -8.30 -16.88
C LEU A 206 -6.49 -9.10 -16.33
N GLU A 207 -6.31 -9.82 -15.22
CA GLU A 207 -7.43 -10.51 -14.57
C GLU A 207 -8.37 -9.57 -13.81
N MET A 208 -7.85 -8.42 -13.32
CA MET A 208 -8.64 -7.42 -12.60
C MET A 208 -9.43 -6.50 -13.53
N ALA A 209 -9.04 -6.39 -14.82
CA ALA A 209 -9.67 -5.54 -15.82
C ALA A 209 -10.93 -6.17 -16.40
#